data_83cd2269a73398875ac2a948eb77adba
#
_entry.id   83cd2269a73398875ac2a948eb77adba
#
_cell.length_a   1.000
_cell.length_b   1.000
_cell.length_c   1.000
_cell.angle_alpha   90.00
_cell.angle_beta   90.00
_cell.angle_gamma   90.00
#
_symmetry.space_group_name_H-M   'P 1'
#
loop_
_entity.id
_entity.type
_entity.pdbx_description
1 polymer ?
#
loop_
_entity_poly.entity_id
_entity_poly.type
_entity_poly.pdbx_seq_one_letter_code
_entity_poly.pdbx_strand_id
1 'polypeptide(L)'
;MTVRAILHVFVEPRKLEDVGERLAKIPEIIDVYEVTGEYDIIATAKANDLHKLRSLISERLMKMHGVKAVTISVVLHTYKINGKEVFG
;
A
#
# COMPACT_ATOMS: atom_id res chain seq x y z
N MET A 1 -10.73 10.60 12.02
CA MET A 1 -10.19 11.02 10.71
C MET A 1 -9.48 9.86 10.06
N THR A 2 -9.66 9.70 8.77
CA THR A 2 -9.05 8.60 8.01
C THR A 2 -7.84 9.11 7.25
N VAL A 3 -6.74 8.40 7.37
CA VAL A 3 -5.52 8.68 6.59
C VAL A 3 -5.45 7.64 5.48
N ARG A 4 -5.26 8.10 4.25
CA ARG A 4 -5.05 7.25 3.08
C ARG A 4 -3.63 7.40 2.60
N ALA A 5 -3.05 6.32 2.12
CA ALA A 5 -1.69 6.33 1.59
C ALA A 5 -1.59 5.43 0.37
N ILE A 6 -0.65 5.79 -0.49
CA ILE A 6 -0.26 4.95 -1.63
C ILE A 6 1.10 4.38 -1.27
N LEU A 7 1.22 3.07 -1.39
CA LEU A 7 2.42 2.33 -1.04
C LEU A 7 3.04 1.76 -2.29
N HIS A 8 4.33 2.04 -2.48
CA HIS A 8 5.10 1.35 -3.51
C HIS A 8 5.94 0.30 -2.80
N VAL A 9 5.65 -0.96 -3.09
CA VAL A 9 6.31 -2.09 -2.44
C VAL A 9 7.30 -2.70 -3.42
N PHE A 10 8.58 -2.66 -3.07
CA PHE A 10 9.65 -3.26 -3.85
C PHE A 10 9.87 -4.68 -3.35
N VAL A 11 9.84 -5.64 -4.25
CA VAL A 11 9.77 -7.06 -3.91
C VAL A 11 10.96 -7.79 -4.50
N GLU A 12 11.46 -8.78 -3.80
CA GLU A 12 12.52 -9.64 -4.32
C GLU A 12 12.00 -10.48 -5.50
N PRO A 13 12.87 -10.78 -6.47
CA PRO A 13 12.51 -11.65 -7.59
C PRO A 13 11.92 -12.97 -7.08
N ARG A 14 10.90 -13.47 -7.76
CA ARG A 14 10.20 -14.71 -7.43
C ARG A 14 9.29 -14.64 -6.21
N LYS A 15 9.21 -13.47 -5.55
CA LYS A 15 8.34 -13.28 -4.40
C LYS A 15 7.12 -12.41 -4.70
N LEU A 16 7.01 -11.94 -5.94
CA LEU A 16 5.98 -10.98 -6.32
C LEU A 16 4.56 -11.48 -6.05
N GLU A 17 4.25 -12.70 -6.51
CA GLU A 17 2.93 -13.28 -6.32
C GLU A 17 2.64 -13.53 -4.84
N ASP A 18 3.59 -14.11 -4.13
CA ASP A 18 3.43 -14.41 -2.71
C ASP A 18 3.20 -13.14 -1.88
N VAL A 19 3.99 -12.10 -2.13
CA VAL A 19 3.84 -10.81 -1.44
C VAL A 19 2.49 -10.18 -1.78
N GLY A 20 2.11 -10.19 -3.06
CA GLY A 20 0.82 -9.64 -3.48
C GLY A 20 -0.35 -10.31 -2.78
N GLU A 21 -0.33 -11.63 -2.70
CA GLU A 21 -1.38 -12.39 -2.03
C GLU A 21 -1.44 -12.11 -0.53
N ARG A 22 -0.28 -11.97 0.11
CA ARG A 22 -0.23 -11.63 1.54
C ARG A 22 -0.71 -10.23 1.83
N LEU A 23 -0.33 -9.26 0.99
CA LEU A 23 -0.81 -7.88 1.14
C LEU A 23 -2.34 -7.83 1.02
N ALA A 24 -2.89 -8.60 0.10
CA ALA A 24 -4.34 -8.61 -0.12
C ALA A 24 -5.14 -9.11 1.09
N LYS A 25 -4.51 -9.78 2.03
CA LYS A 25 -5.16 -10.28 3.25
C LYS A 25 -5.13 -9.29 4.41
N ILE A 26 -4.41 -8.19 4.27
CA ILE A 26 -4.30 -7.19 5.33
C ILE A 26 -5.52 -6.26 5.27
N PRO A 27 -6.31 -6.15 6.34
CA PRO A 27 -7.56 -5.37 6.31
C PRO A 27 -7.37 -3.89 5.96
N GLU A 28 -6.27 -3.28 6.39
CA GLU A 28 -5.99 -1.88 6.11
C GLU A 28 -5.58 -1.61 4.66
N ILE A 29 -5.20 -2.65 3.94
CA ILE A 29 -4.85 -2.55 2.52
C ILE A 29 -6.15 -2.69 1.70
N ILE A 30 -6.45 -1.66 0.91
CA ILE A 30 -7.69 -1.59 0.17
C ILE A 30 -7.54 -2.19 -1.23
N ASP A 31 -6.45 -1.84 -1.90
CA ASP A 31 -6.16 -2.30 -3.25
C ASP A 31 -4.72 -2.76 -3.33
N VAL A 32 -4.48 -3.77 -4.15
CA VAL A 32 -3.14 -4.29 -4.41
C VAL A 32 -3.01 -4.54 -5.90
N TYR A 33 -2.01 -3.94 -6.54
CA TYR A 33 -1.76 -4.08 -7.97
C TYR A 33 -0.32 -4.46 -8.22
N GLU A 34 -0.13 -5.43 -9.09
CA GLU A 34 1.18 -5.69 -9.69
C GLU A 34 1.30 -4.75 -10.87
N VAL A 35 2.38 -4.00 -10.96
CA VAL A 35 2.54 -2.98 -11.98
C VAL A 35 3.76 -3.25 -12.85
N THR A 36 3.83 -2.58 -14.00
CA THR A 36 5.00 -2.69 -14.87
C THR A 36 6.23 -2.13 -14.16
N GLY A 37 7.35 -2.79 -14.35
CA GLY A 37 8.59 -2.53 -13.63
C GLY A 37 9.18 -3.86 -13.22
N GLU A 38 10.30 -3.83 -12.54
CA GLU A 38 10.90 -5.06 -12.05
C GLU A 38 10.46 -5.31 -10.61
N TYR A 39 9.53 -6.26 -10.41
CA TYR A 39 9.13 -6.74 -9.09
C TYR A 39 8.48 -5.68 -8.22
N ASP A 40 7.52 -4.94 -8.81
CA ASP A 40 6.87 -3.83 -8.12
C ASP A 40 5.39 -4.09 -7.88
N ILE A 41 4.93 -3.66 -6.71
CA ILE A 41 3.53 -3.67 -6.34
C ILE A 41 3.15 -2.26 -5.88
N ILE A 42 1.98 -1.81 -6.31
CA ILE A 42 1.37 -0.59 -5.78
C ILE A 42 0.15 -1.02 -4.97
N ALA A 43 0.07 -0.52 -3.75
CA ALA A 43 -1.07 -0.80 -2.89
C ALA A 43 -1.62 0.51 -2.34
N THR A 44 -2.90 0.52 -2.01
CA THR A 44 -3.50 1.64 -1.30
C THR A 44 -3.86 1.16 0.10
N ALA A 45 -3.64 2.02 1.07
CA ALA A 45 -3.89 1.70 2.46
C ALA A 45 -4.74 2.79 3.11
N LYS A 46 -5.43 2.41 4.17
CA LYS A 46 -6.32 3.29 4.91
C LYS A 46 -6.17 2.98 6.39
N ALA A 47 -5.95 4.00 7.19
CA ALA A 47 -5.81 3.86 8.63
C ALA A 47 -6.51 5.01 9.36
N ASN A 48 -6.79 4.83 10.64
CA ASN A 48 -7.47 5.86 11.41
C ASN A 48 -6.60 7.08 11.66
N ASP A 49 -5.29 6.89 11.75
CA ASP A 49 -4.33 7.97 11.94
C ASP A 49 -2.96 7.57 11.39
N LEU A 50 -2.07 8.55 11.36
CA LEU A 50 -0.74 8.38 10.80
C LEU A 50 0.09 7.37 11.61
N HIS A 51 -0.10 7.34 12.93
CA HIS A 51 0.62 6.40 13.79
C HIS A 51 0.28 4.95 13.42
N LYS A 52 -1.00 4.66 13.20
CA LYS A 52 -1.43 3.31 12.80
C LYS A 52 -0.91 2.94 11.43
N LEU A 53 -0.84 3.91 10.52
CA LEU A 53 -0.27 3.68 9.20
C LEU A 53 1.22 3.31 9.32
N ARG A 54 1.96 4.04 10.15
CA ARG A 54 3.38 3.75 10.36
C ARG A 54 3.58 2.38 10.98
N SER A 55 2.74 2.00 11.94
CA SER A 55 2.79 0.67 12.55
C SER A 55 2.54 -0.43 11.54
N LEU A 56 1.57 -0.24 10.66
CA LEU A 56 1.29 -1.19 9.58
C LEU A 56 2.54 -1.42 8.74
N ILE A 57 3.19 -0.33 8.32
CA ILE A 57 4.38 -0.42 7.48
C ILE A 57 5.54 -1.10 8.22
N SER A 58 5.88 -0.60 9.40
CA SER A 58 7.07 -1.06 10.12
C SER A 58 6.90 -2.46 10.72
N GLU A 59 5.72 -2.80 11.19
CA GLU A 59 5.49 -4.05 11.89
C GLU A 59 5.01 -5.18 10.99
N ARG A 60 4.37 -4.86 9.87
CA ARG A 60 3.83 -5.88 8.98
C ARG A 60 4.52 -5.91 7.62
N LEU A 61 4.54 -4.80 6.89
CA LEU A 61 5.08 -4.81 5.54
C LEU A 61 6.59 -4.99 5.52
N MET A 62 7.32 -4.24 6.35
CA MET A 62 8.78 -4.32 6.36
C MET A 62 9.31 -5.64 6.90
N LYS A 63 8.50 -6.37 7.64
CA LYS A 63 8.87 -7.70 8.17
C LYS A 63 8.39 -8.84 7.28
N MET A 64 7.64 -8.53 6.24
CA MET A 64 7.12 -9.54 5.34
C MET A 64 8.23 -10.10 4.46
N HIS A 65 8.33 -11.42 4.42
CA HIS A 65 9.34 -12.10 3.59
C HIS A 65 9.14 -11.74 2.12
N GLY A 66 10.20 -11.33 1.46
CA GLY A 66 10.16 -10.94 0.06
C GLY A 66 10.03 -9.44 -0.18
N VAL A 67 9.67 -8.68 0.83
CA VAL A 67 9.59 -7.21 0.72
C VAL A 67 10.99 -6.63 0.93
N LYS A 68 11.48 -5.88 -0.05
CA LYS A 68 12.79 -5.23 0.00
C LYS A 68 12.70 -3.84 0.59
N ALA A 69 11.69 -3.09 0.18
CA ALA A 69 11.51 -1.71 0.61
C ALA A 69 10.08 -1.27 0.35
N VAL A 70 9.64 -0.26 1.07
CA VAL A 70 8.32 0.36 0.88
C VAL A 70 8.51 1.87 0.89
N THR A 71 7.98 2.54 -0.13
CA THR A 71 7.85 3.99 -0.10
C THR A 71 6.39 4.34 0.13
N ILE A 72 6.15 5.40 0.88
CA ILE A 72 4.82 5.79 1.31
C ILE A 72 4.53 7.20 0.83
N SER A 73 3.35 7.37 0.19
CA SER A 73 2.85 8.70 -0.13
C SER A 73 1.51 8.88 0.56
N VAL A 74 1.46 9.76 1.53
CA VAL A 74 0.20 10.06 2.22
C VAL A 74 -0.64 10.95 1.32
N VAL A 75 -1.91 10.59 1.14
CA VAL A 75 -2.83 11.36 0.31
C VAL A 75 -3.21 12.64 1.07
N LEU A 76 -2.89 13.79 0.48
CA LEU A 76 -3.21 15.09 1.08
C LEU A 76 -4.59 15.59 0.66
N HIS A 77 -4.97 15.33 -0.59
CA HIS A 77 -6.24 15.78 -1.15
C HIS A 77 -6.65 14.88 -2.29
N THR A 78 -7.93 14.58 -2.37
CA THR A 78 -8.48 13.71 -3.41
C THR A 78 -9.35 14.54 -4.35
N TYR A 79 -9.00 14.57 -5.64
CA TYR A 79 -9.79 15.23 -6.66
C TYR A 79 -10.80 14.29 -7.31
N LYS A 80 -10.48 13.01 -7.37
CA LYS A 80 -11.31 12.02 -8.03
C LYS A 80 -11.03 10.64 -7.45
N ILE A 81 -12.04 9.85 -7.24
CA ILE A 81 -11.89 8.48 -6.74
C ILE A 81 -12.96 7.59 -7.37
N ASN A 82 -12.56 6.39 -7.79
CA ASN A 82 -13.45 5.40 -8.44
C ASN A 82 -14.22 6.01 -9.61
N GLY A 83 -13.56 6.88 -10.40
CA GLY A 83 -14.17 7.52 -11.55
C GLY A 83 -15.09 8.69 -11.23
N LYS A 84 -15.21 9.06 -9.95
CA LYS A 84 -16.09 10.15 -9.52
C LYS A 84 -15.28 11.33 -8.99
N GLU A 85 -15.65 12.53 -9.42
CA GLU A 85 -15.06 13.76 -8.90
C GLU A 85 -15.47 13.97 -7.46
N VAL A 86 -14.52 14.45 -6.66
CA VAL A 86 -14.77 14.78 -5.25
C VAL A 86 -14.88 16.29 -5.14
N PHE A 87 -16.00 16.77 -4.60
CA PHE A 87 -16.28 18.19 -4.41
C PHE A 87 -16.21 18.54 -2.93
N GLY A 88 -15.59 19.64 -2.62
CA GLY A 88 -15.49 20.16 -1.26
C GLY A 88 -14.11 20.00 -0.63
#